data_a6fd9953b72427d6f62c2679023c2a80
#
_entry.id   a6fd9953b72427d6f62c2679023c2a80
#
_cell.length_a   1.000
_cell.length_b   1.000
_cell.length_c   1.000
_cell.angle_alpha   90.00
_cell.angle_beta   90.00
_cell.angle_gamma   90.00
#
_symmetry.space_group_name_H-M   'P 1'
#
loop_
_entity.id
_entity.type
_entity.pdbx_description
1 polymer ?
#
loop_
_entity_poly.entity_id
_entity_poly.type
_entity_poly.pdbx_seq_one_letter_code
_entity_poly.pdbx_strand_id
1 'polypeptide(L)'
;MCDRRKYIDAYDKIAFDEESETYLLKSDYRTRFEGTCETCYRNNVLMERITIKNGKRDGSDTSFFKSGCIQSIQSHALGIKNGKFLVFFDSTGRIASESNYLAGKKNGEFVSFEANGDSIVSENFINDIKSGEQKEYYVGGKIRKIVYYQNGLQHGSQKTFDKNGKIEIDLNFKEGKNHGVWKYYHYNGKEATIQNWNNGLKDGLFLFTDDKGALMKKESYKKNVADGEFIENYPNGKLKHQIIYKTGEIIREQKIDDYGKITYTFDKALNKAKEKEDKKKVKEGTEDDEIQDVIDEKGKKGKKDKKKKKD
;
A
#
# COMPACT_ATOMS: atom_id res chain seq x y z
N MET A 1 -19.92 -45.42 10.62
CA MET A 1 -19.08 -46.60 10.43
C MET A 1 -18.92 -46.83 8.93
N CYS A 2 -17.67 -46.89 8.44
CA CYS A 2 -17.40 -47.26 7.06
C CYS A 2 -17.87 -48.73 6.87
N ASP A 3 -18.88 -48.95 6.00
CA ASP A 3 -19.27 -50.31 5.63
C ASP A 3 -18.34 -50.80 4.53
N ARG A 4 -17.27 -51.52 4.93
CA ARG A 4 -16.25 -52.09 4.02
C ARG A 4 -16.83 -53.02 2.93
N ARG A 5 -18.07 -53.48 3.07
CA ARG A 5 -18.71 -54.38 2.09
C ARG A 5 -19.38 -53.64 0.94
N LYS A 6 -19.63 -52.34 1.10
CA LYS A 6 -20.37 -51.53 0.13
C LYS A 6 -19.49 -50.65 -0.74
N TYR A 7 -18.28 -50.38 -0.28
CA TYR A 7 -17.33 -49.46 -0.95
C TYR A 7 -15.98 -50.14 -1.13
N ILE A 8 -15.33 -49.86 -2.24
CA ILE A 8 -14.00 -50.39 -2.54
C ILE A 8 -13.04 -49.68 -1.60
N ASP A 9 -12.38 -50.45 -0.68
CA ASP A 9 -11.22 -49.94 0.04
C ASP A 9 -10.14 -49.63 -1.01
N ALA A 10 -9.89 -48.34 -1.27
CA ALA A 10 -9.08 -47.87 -2.37
C ALA A 10 -7.67 -48.50 -2.36
N TYR A 11 -7.15 -48.82 -1.16
CA TYR A 11 -5.83 -49.44 -1.02
C TYR A 11 -5.74 -50.86 -1.59
N ASP A 12 -6.82 -51.62 -1.61
CA ASP A 12 -6.76 -53.04 -2.05
C ASP A 12 -7.00 -53.25 -3.55
N LYS A 13 -7.72 -52.32 -4.20
CA LYS A 13 -8.17 -52.55 -5.59
C LYS A 13 -7.76 -51.49 -6.59
N ILE A 14 -7.30 -50.29 -6.12
CA ILE A 14 -7.00 -49.19 -6.98
C ILE A 14 -5.59 -48.70 -6.72
N ALA A 15 -4.84 -48.42 -7.79
CA ALA A 15 -3.56 -47.75 -7.77
C ALA A 15 -3.70 -46.37 -8.41
N PHE A 16 -2.98 -45.39 -7.88
CA PHE A 16 -2.80 -44.10 -8.53
C PHE A 16 -1.48 -44.12 -9.31
N ASP A 17 -1.54 -43.90 -10.59
CA ASP A 17 -0.36 -43.72 -11.46
C ASP A 17 -0.02 -42.25 -11.51
N GLU A 18 1.14 -41.91 -10.95
CA GLU A 18 1.60 -40.51 -10.83
C GLU A 18 1.95 -39.91 -12.18
N GLU A 19 2.45 -40.72 -13.14
CA GLU A 19 2.89 -40.22 -14.45
C GLU A 19 1.70 -39.78 -15.31
N SER A 20 0.66 -40.59 -15.36
CA SER A 20 -0.59 -40.26 -16.09
C SER A 20 -1.62 -39.52 -15.24
N GLU A 21 -1.33 -39.29 -13.94
CA GLU A 21 -2.30 -38.78 -12.95
C GLU A 21 -3.65 -39.50 -12.99
N THR A 22 -3.61 -40.84 -13.04
CA THR A 22 -4.80 -41.66 -13.32
C THR A 22 -4.98 -42.76 -12.27
N TYR A 23 -6.22 -42.99 -11.84
CA TYR A 23 -6.60 -44.10 -10.99
C TYR A 23 -6.86 -45.36 -11.85
N LEU A 24 -6.10 -46.42 -11.61
CA LEU A 24 -6.14 -47.67 -12.33
C LEU A 24 -6.57 -48.81 -11.41
N LEU A 25 -7.17 -49.88 -11.99
CA LEU A 25 -7.40 -51.11 -11.27
C LEU A 25 -6.10 -51.86 -11.00
N LYS A 26 -5.85 -52.31 -9.78
CA LYS A 26 -4.67 -53.11 -9.41
C LYS A 26 -4.66 -54.50 -10.07
N SER A 27 -5.78 -54.96 -10.60
CA SER A 27 -5.88 -56.25 -11.27
C SER A 27 -5.00 -56.32 -12.52
N ASP A 28 -4.81 -55.21 -13.22
CA ASP A 28 -4.06 -55.20 -14.49
C ASP A 28 -3.16 -53.93 -14.65
N TYR A 29 -3.31 -52.92 -13.77
CA TYR A 29 -2.60 -51.66 -13.83
C TYR A 29 -2.75 -50.93 -15.20
N ARG A 30 -3.84 -51.17 -15.90
CA ARG A 30 -4.16 -50.61 -17.22
C ARG A 30 -5.57 -50.07 -17.32
N THR A 31 -6.53 -50.76 -16.71
CA THR A 31 -7.93 -50.35 -16.77
C THR A 31 -8.16 -49.15 -15.88
N ARG A 32 -8.68 -48.10 -16.48
CA ARG A 32 -9.06 -46.87 -15.73
C ARG A 32 -10.24 -47.18 -14.83
N PHE A 33 -10.13 -46.75 -13.59
CA PHE A 33 -11.20 -46.92 -12.62
C PHE A 33 -12.34 -45.95 -12.86
N GLU A 34 -13.56 -46.39 -12.65
CA GLU A 34 -14.78 -45.59 -12.66
C GLU A 34 -15.64 -45.96 -11.46
N GLY A 35 -16.08 -44.98 -10.66
CA GLY A 35 -16.88 -45.19 -9.47
C GLY A 35 -16.50 -44.29 -8.31
N THR A 36 -17.01 -44.62 -7.13
CA THR A 36 -16.72 -43.93 -5.88
C THR A 36 -15.75 -44.76 -5.04
N CYS A 37 -14.69 -44.10 -4.56
CA CYS A 37 -13.74 -44.67 -3.63
C CYS A 37 -13.91 -44.04 -2.24
N GLU A 38 -13.81 -44.87 -1.23
CA GLU A 38 -13.80 -44.48 0.16
C GLU A 38 -12.53 -44.98 0.85
N THR A 39 -11.92 -44.12 1.62
CA THR A 39 -10.80 -44.47 2.51
C THR A 39 -11.19 -44.15 3.94
N CYS A 40 -10.67 -44.93 4.88
CA CYS A 40 -11.00 -44.78 6.30
C CYS A 40 -9.74 -44.58 7.14
N TYR A 41 -9.88 -43.84 8.21
CA TYR A 41 -8.88 -43.81 9.30
C TYR A 41 -8.76 -45.18 9.97
N ARG A 42 -7.67 -45.41 10.72
CA ARG A 42 -7.44 -46.66 11.48
C ARG A 42 -8.59 -47.00 12.45
N ASN A 43 -9.31 -46.01 12.94
CA ASN A 43 -10.48 -46.18 13.82
C ASN A 43 -11.79 -46.43 13.06
N ASN A 44 -11.73 -46.76 11.77
CA ASN A 44 -12.88 -47.01 10.88
C ASN A 44 -13.81 -45.78 10.69
N VAL A 45 -13.36 -44.58 10.97
CA VAL A 45 -14.05 -43.34 10.57
C VAL A 45 -13.69 -43.04 9.13
N LEU A 46 -14.68 -42.65 8.33
CA LEU A 46 -14.45 -42.24 6.94
C LEU A 46 -13.46 -41.07 6.90
N MET A 47 -12.43 -41.18 6.07
CA MET A 47 -11.40 -40.17 5.89
C MET A 47 -11.66 -39.37 4.61
N GLU A 48 -11.96 -40.07 3.52
CA GLU A 48 -12.19 -39.41 2.23
C GLU A 48 -13.18 -40.26 1.38
N ARG A 49 -14.02 -39.55 0.62
CA ARG A 49 -14.85 -40.11 -0.44
C ARG A 49 -14.58 -39.32 -1.71
N ILE A 50 -14.15 -40.00 -2.77
CA ILE A 50 -13.86 -39.41 -4.06
C ILE A 50 -14.68 -40.07 -5.16
N THR A 51 -15.08 -39.26 -6.14
CA THR A 51 -15.76 -39.74 -7.35
C THR A 51 -14.77 -39.70 -8.52
N ILE A 52 -14.63 -40.87 -9.17
CA ILE A 52 -13.69 -41.04 -10.28
C ILE A 52 -14.48 -41.45 -11.53
N LYS A 53 -14.17 -40.77 -12.62
CA LYS A 53 -14.67 -41.08 -13.96
C LYS A 53 -13.52 -41.17 -14.94
N ASN A 54 -13.47 -42.27 -15.69
CA ASN A 54 -12.38 -42.54 -16.64
C ASN A 54 -10.97 -42.35 -16.02
N GLY A 55 -10.79 -42.85 -14.78
CA GLY A 55 -9.54 -42.77 -14.04
C GLY A 55 -9.19 -41.42 -13.46
N LYS A 56 -10.02 -40.39 -13.58
CA LYS A 56 -9.75 -39.07 -13.04
C LYS A 56 -10.82 -38.61 -12.05
N ARG A 57 -10.45 -37.81 -11.07
CA ARG A 57 -11.46 -37.21 -10.16
C ARG A 57 -12.46 -36.40 -10.98
N ASP A 58 -13.75 -36.69 -10.84
CA ASP A 58 -14.82 -36.03 -11.59
C ASP A 58 -16.08 -36.00 -10.73
N GLY A 59 -16.48 -34.82 -10.31
CA GLY A 59 -17.57 -34.63 -9.36
C GLY A 59 -17.08 -34.04 -8.03
N SER A 60 -17.79 -34.39 -6.95
CA SER A 60 -17.55 -33.85 -5.61
C SER A 60 -16.76 -34.84 -4.76
N ASP A 61 -15.62 -34.41 -4.26
CA ASP A 61 -14.82 -35.14 -3.28
C ASP A 61 -15.10 -34.60 -1.88
N THR A 62 -15.26 -35.46 -0.90
CA THR A 62 -15.52 -35.09 0.49
C THR A 62 -14.45 -35.69 1.38
N SER A 63 -13.76 -34.86 2.17
CA SER A 63 -12.90 -35.32 3.25
C SER A 63 -13.55 -35.10 4.61
N PHE A 64 -13.12 -35.89 5.59
CA PHE A 64 -13.68 -35.91 6.92
C PHE A 64 -12.60 -35.81 7.98
N PHE A 65 -12.91 -35.15 9.09
CA PHE A 65 -12.08 -35.19 10.30
C PHE A 65 -12.13 -36.56 10.98
N LYS A 66 -11.19 -36.80 11.88
CA LYS A 66 -11.22 -38.02 12.72
C LYS A 66 -12.44 -38.10 13.65
N SER A 67 -13.10 -36.98 13.90
CA SER A 67 -14.39 -36.88 14.60
C SER A 67 -15.56 -37.48 13.78
N GLY A 68 -15.39 -37.58 12.44
CA GLY A 68 -16.43 -37.97 11.49
C GLY A 68 -17.18 -36.80 10.87
N CYS A 69 -16.89 -35.55 11.31
CA CYS A 69 -17.45 -34.35 10.71
C CYS A 69 -16.80 -34.09 9.35
N ILE A 70 -17.52 -33.43 8.43
CA ILE A 70 -16.99 -33.04 7.12
C ILE A 70 -15.87 -32.03 7.35
N GLN A 71 -14.71 -32.27 6.73
CA GLN A 71 -13.57 -31.40 6.72
C GLN A 71 -13.55 -30.46 5.48
N SER A 72 -13.78 -31.06 4.28
CA SER A 72 -13.87 -30.29 3.06
C SER A 72 -14.77 -30.96 2.01
N ILE A 73 -15.34 -30.15 1.12
CA ILE A 73 -16.01 -30.58 -0.11
C ILE A 73 -15.34 -29.87 -1.27
N GLN A 74 -14.87 -30.64 -2.26
CA GLN A 74 -14.07 -30.10 -3.37
C GLN A 74 -14.63 -30.63 -4.69
N SER A 75 -14.88 -29.74 -5.63
CA SER A 75 -15.40 -30.12 -6.95
C SER A 75 -14.28 -30.23 -7.98
N HIS A 76 -14.30 -31.31 -8.76
CA HIS A 76 -13.34 -31.58 -9.84
C HIS A 76 -14.07 -31.88 -11.14
N ALA A 77 -13.41 -31.57 -12.26
CA ALA A 77 -13.78 -32.03 -13.60
C ALA A 77 -12.53 -32.59 -14.28
N LEU A 78 -12.56 -33.88 -14.68
CA LEU A 78 -11.44 -34.56 -15.34
C LEU A 78 -10.10 -34.42 -14.60
N GLY A 79 -10.10 -34.51 -13.27
CA GLY A 79 -8.93 -34.38 -12.41
C GLY A 79 -8.56 -32.92 -12.02
N ILE A 80 -9.17 -31.94 -12.63
CA ILE A 80 -8.83 -30.53 -12.45
C ILE A 80 -9.86 -29.89 -11.50
N LYS A 81 -9.41 -29.09 -10.57
CA LYS A 81 -10.29 -28.30 -9.68
C LYS A 81 -11.25 -27.44 -10.51
N ASN A 82 -12.56 -27.65 -10.30
CA ASN A 82 -13.58 -26.91 -11.05
C ASN A 82 -14.89 -26.83 -10.26
N GLY A 83 -15.32 -25.64 -9.93
CA GLY A 83 -16.48 -25.38 -9.08
C GLY A 83 -16.11 -24.99 -7.65
N LYS A 84 -17.01 -25.23 -6.71
CA LYS A 84 -16.86 -24.82 -5.31
C LYS A 84 -15.91 -25.70 -4.51
N PHE A 85 -15.13 -25.04 -3.64
CA PHE A 85 -14.32 -25.64 -2.59
C PHE A 85 -14.75 -25.07 -1.24
N LEU A 86 -15.23 -25.98 -0.37
CA LEU A 86 -15.68 -25.64 0.98
C LEU A 86 -14.76 -26.31 1.99
N VAL A 87 -14.37 -25.59 3.02
CA VAL A 87 -13.64 -26.09 4.18
C VAL A 87 -14.50 -25.82 5.42
N PHE A 88 -14.51 -26.75 6.38
CA PHE A 88 -15.35 -26.64 7.55
C PHE A 88 -14.53 -26.65 8.84
N PHE A 89 -15.06 -26.08 9.89
CA PHE A 89 -14.54 -26.24 11.26
C PHE A 89 -14.99 -27.55 11.86
N ASP A 90 -14.05 -28.32 12.43
CA ASP A 90 -14.35 -29.60 13.11
C ASP A 90 -15.29 -29.40 14.32
N SER A 91 -15.04 -28.34 15.10
CA SER A 91 -15.77 -28.06 16.33
C SER A 91 -17.23 -27.66 16.14
N THR A 92 -17.59 -27.02 15.02
CA THR A 92 -18.92 -26.45 14.80
C THR A 92 -19.63 -27.02 13.57
N GLY A 93 -18.91 -27.64 12.65
CA GLY A 93 -19.41 -28.06 11.33
C GLY A 93 -19.78 -26.90 10.40
N ARG A 94 -19.47 -25.64 10.79
CA ARG A 94 -19.71 -24.46 9.96
C ARG A 94 -18.62 -24.32 8.92
N ILE A 95 -18.91 -23.59 7.85
CA ILE A 95 -17.93 -23.25 6.80
C ILE A 95 -16.84 -22.36 7.39
N ALA A 96 -15.57 -22.77 7.22
CA ALA A 96 -14.38 -22.00 7.55
C ALA A 96 -13.89 -21.19 6.36
N SER A 97 -14.03 -21.74 5.13
CA SER A 97 -13.79 -20.97 3.91
C SER A 97 -14.58 -21.53 2.71
N GLU A 98 -14.90 -20.64 1.81
CA GLU A 98 -15.48 -20.93 0.50
C GLU A 98 -14.60 -20.35 -0.58
N SER A 99 -14.35 -21.09 -1.65
CA SER A 99 -13.61 -20.62 -2.82
C SER A 99 -14.17 -21.23 -4.08
N ASN A 100 -13.97 -20.57 -5.22
CA ASN A 100 -14.40 -21.01 -6.52
C ASN A 100 -13.20 -21.21 -7.44
N TYR A 101 -13.24 -22.30 -8.22
CA TYR A 101 -12.20 -22.66 -9.18
C TYR A 101 -12.79 -22.86 -10.57
N LEU A 102 -12.04 -22.47 -11.58
CA LEU A 102 -12.32 -22.73 -12.99
C LEU A 102 -11.04 -23.23 -13.65
N ALA A 103 -11.09 -24.41 -14.24
CA ALA A 103 -9.93 -25.02 -14.92
C ALA A 103 -8.64 -25.00 -14.06
N GLY A 104 -8.75 -25.37 -12.77
CA GLY A 104 -7.65 -25.46 -11.82
C GLY A 104 -7.23 -24.15 -11.14
N LYS A 105 -7.74 -23.02 -11.60
CA LYS A 105 -7.37 -21.68 -11.09
C LYS A 105 -8.49 -21.10 -10.25
N LYS A 106 -8.12 -20.34 -9.21
CA LYS A 106 -9.10 -19.54 -8.45
C LYS A 106 -9.81 -18.59 -9.39
N ASN A 107 -11.14 -18.61 -9.40
CA ASN A 107 -11.96 -17.78 -10.26
C ASN A 107 -13.28 -17.47 -9.56
N GLY A 108 -13.53 -16.21 -9.26
CA GLY A 108 -14.67 -15.76 -8.46
C GLY A 108 -14.28 -15.41 -7.03
N GLU A 109 -15.27 -15.41 -6.17
CA GLU A 109 -15.12 -14.99 -4.77
C GLU A 109 -14.48 -16.10 -3.93
N PHE A 110 -13.61 -15.68 -3.01
CA PHE A 110 -13.07 -16.43 -1.89
C PHE A 110 -13.51 -15.74 -0.60
N VAL A 111 -14.09 -16.48 0.34
CA VAL A 111 -14.49 -15.95 1.65
C VAL A 111 -13.91 -16.85 2.74
N SER A 112 -13.38 -16.27 3.80
CA SER A 112 -13.04 -16.98 5.04
C SER A 112 -13.89 -16.46 6.20
N PHE A 113 -14.17 -17.37 7.15
CA PHE A 113 -15.10 -17.14 8.24
C PHE A 113 -14.45 -17.48 9.60
N GLU A 114 -14.94 -16.84 10.65
CA GLU A 114 -14.75 -17.26 12.04
C GLU A 114 -15.65 -18.45 12.36
N ALA A 115 -15.33 -19.18 13.45
CA ALA A 115 -16.13 -20.32 13.90
C ALA A 115 -17.57 -19.96 14.33
N ASN A 116 -17.84 -18.69 14.63
CA ASN A 116 -19.18 -18.17 14.90
C ASN A 116 -19.99 -17.92 13.60
N GLY A 117 -19.32 -17.91 12.43
CA GLY A 117 -19.90 -17.68 11.09
C GLY A 117 -19.70 -16.26 10.56
N ASP A 118 -19.05 -15.36 11.31
CA ASP A 118 -18.74 -14.02 10.82
C ASP A 118 -17.66 -14.08 9.72
N SER A 119 -17.80 -13.29 8.68
CA SER A 119 -16.77 -13.16 7.64
C SER A 119 -15.52 -12.48 8.20
N ILE A 120 -14.34 -13.01 7.86
CA ILE A 120 -13.04 -12.40 8.16
C ILE A 120 -12.55 -11.60 6.97
N VAL A 121 -12.59 -12.22 5.78
CA VAL A 121 -12.15 -11.63 4.53
C VAL A 121 -12.98 -12.15 3.36
N SER A 122 -13.26 -11.27 2.39
CA SER A 122 -13.78 -11.65 1.07
C SER A 122 -12.84 -11.07 0.01
N GLU A 123 -12.44 -11.89 -0.95
CA GLU A 123 -11.51 -11.56 -2.03
C GLU A 123 -12.06 -12.06 -3.35
N ASN A 124 -11.77 -11.38 -4.44
CA ASN A 124 -12.14 -11.82 -5.78
C ASN A 124 -10.91 -12.14 -6.63
N PHE A 125 -11.01 -13.21 -7.42
CA PHE A 125 -9.94 -13.69 -8.28
C PHE A 125 -10.43 -13.92 -9.71
N ILE A 126 -9.56 -13.68 -10.68
CA ILE A 126 -9.69 -14.11 -12.07
C ILE A 126 -8.39 -14.84 -12.44
N ASN A 127 -8.48 -16.16 -12.69
CA ASN A 127 -7.33 -17.01 -13.03
C ASN A 127 -6.15 -16.87 -12.03
N ASP A 128 -6.41 -17.03 -10.72
CA ASP A 128 -5.49 -16.87 -9.60
C ASP A 128 -5.01 -15.43 -9.32
N ILE A 129 -5.42 -14.47 -10.13
CA ILE A 129 -5.02 -13.07 -10.00
C ILE A 129 -6.11 -12.30 -9.25
N LYS A 130 -5.75 -11.58 -8.18
CA LYS A 130 -6.72 -10.72 -7.46
C LYS A 130 -7.30 -9.67 -8.41
N SER A 131 -8.63 -9.58 -8.46
CA SER A 131 -9.35 -8.68 -9.34
C SER A 131 -10.69 -8.28 -8.71
N GLY A 132 -10.98 -6.98 -8.69
CA GLY A 132 -12.21 -6.47 -8.07
C GLY A 132 -12.03 -6.13 -6.59
N GLU A 133 -13.12 -6.19 -5.86
CA GLU A 133 -13.21 -5.77 -4.47
C GLU A 133 -12.66 -6.83 -3.51
N GLN A 134 -11.85 -6.41 -2.54
CA GLN A 134 -11.50 -7.17 -1.34
C GLN A 134 -12.09 -6.46 -0.13
N LYS A 135 -12.69 -7.22 0.78
CA LYS A 135 -13.21 -6.74 2.06
C LYS A 135 -12.55 -7.46 3.22
N GLU A 136 -12.25 -6.73 4.27
CA GLU A 136 -11.86 -7.25 5.57
C GLU A 136 -12.90 -6.83 6.59
N TYR A 137 -13.17 -7.67 7.59
CA TYR A 137 -14.24 -7.43 8.55
C TYR A 137 -13.69 -7.39 9.98
N TYR A 138 -14.39 -6.67 10.84
CA TYR A 138 -14.26 -6.79 12.29
C TYR A 138 -15.02 -8.04 12.75
N VAL A 139 -14.67 -8.54 13.92
CA VAL A 139 -15.54 -9.49 14.65
C VAL A 139 -16.92 -8.83 14.84
N GLY A 140 -17.99 -9.57 14.49
CA GLY A 140 -19.34 -9.03 14.41
C GLY A 140 -19.76 -8.60 13.00
N GLY A 141 -18.95 -8.91 11.96
CA GLY A 141 -19.33 -8.82 10.55
C GLY A 141 -19.34 -7.41 9.94
N LYS A 142 -18.97 -6.37 10.72
CA LYS A 142 -18.85 -5.02 10.16
C LYS A 142 -17.60 -4.87 9.31
N ILE A 143 -17.71 -4.17 8.18
CA ILE A 143 -16.58 -3.91 7.29
C ILE A 143 -15.53 -3.06 8.02
N ARG A 144 -14.28 -3.55 8.00
CA ARG A 144 -13.09 -2.86 8.48
C ARG A 144 -12.34 -2.15 7.37
N LYS A 145 -12.22 -2.81 6.22
CA LYS A 145 -11.45 -2.29 5.08
C LYS A 145 -12.02 -2.77 3.76
N ILE A 146 -11.99 -1.91 2.76
CA ILE A 146 -12.29 -2.23 1.36
C ILE A 146 -11.08 -1.82 0.53
N VAL A 147 -10.64 -2.70 -0.38
CA VAL A 147 -9.56 -2.45 -1.33
C VAL A 147 -9.98 -2.93 -2.71
N TYR A 148 -9.65 -2.19 -3.75
CA TYR A 148 -9.89 -2.61 -5.12
C TYR A 148 -8.60 -3.05 -5.81
N TYR A 149 -8.67 -4.15 -6.56
CA TYR A 149 -7.58 -4.73 -7.31
C TYR A 149 -7.91 -4.83 -8.79
N GLN A 150 -6.91 -4.60 -9.62
CA GLN A 150 -6.96 -4.88 -11.06
C GLN A 150 -5.64 -5.57 -11.45
N ASN A 151 -5.71 -6.74 -12.09
CA ASN A 151 -4.55 -7.52 -12.49
C ASN A 151 -3.54 -7.77 -11.35
N GLY A 152 -4.03 -8.05 -10.14
CA GLY A 152 -3.21 -8.31 -8.96
C GLY A 152 -2.65 -7.07 -8.25
N LEU A 153 -2.80 -5.89 -8.83
CA LEU A 153 -2.31 -4.63 -8.26
C LEU A 153 -3.46 -3.82 -7.67
N GLN A 154 -3.19 -3.08 -6.59
CA GLN A 154 -4.16 -2.12 -6.06
C GLN A 154 -4.50 -1.08 -7.14
N HIS A 155 -5.79 -0.88 -7.41
CA HIS A 155 -6.27 0.05 -8.41
C HIS A 155 -7.63 0.62 -8.00
N GLY A 156 -7.73 1.97 -7.92
CA GLY A 156 -8.91 2.65 -7.42
C GLY A 156 -8.86 2.89 -5.91
N SER A 157 -10.00 2.89 -5.27
CA SER A 157 -10.18 3.29 -3.87
C SER A 157 -9.72 2.21 -2.89
N GLN A 158 -9.14 2.64 -1.75
CA GLN A 158 -9.03 1.86 -0.52
C GLN A 158 -9.66 2.67 0.61
N LYS A 159 -10.59 2.06 1.35
CA LYS A 159 -11.20 2.69 2.53
C LYS A 159 -11.01 1.84 3.76
N THR A 160 -10.71 2.49 4.89
CA THR A 160 -10.68 1.86 6.22
C THR A 160 -11.73 2.53 7.10
N PHE A 161 -12.42 1.72 7.88
CA PHE A 161 -13.52 2.15 8.73
C PHE A 161 -13.24 1.79 10.19
N ASP A 162 -13.75 2.57 11.11
CA ASP A 162 -13.79 2.23 12.52
C ASP A 162 -14.91 1.19 12.81
N LYS A 163 -14.98 0.71 14.06
CA LYS A 163 -16.01 -0.25 14.50
C LYS A 163 -17.46 0.28 14.41
N ASN A 164 -17.65 1.59 14.24
CA ASN A 164 -18.96 2.22 14.06
C ASN A 164 -19.34 2.37 12.59
N GLY A 165 -18.42 2.06 11.68
CA GLY A 165 -18.60 2.22 10.23
C GLY A 165 -18.20 3.59 9.69
N LYS A 166 -17.52 4.42 10.51
CA LYS A 166 -17.03 5.72 10.11
C LYS A 166 -15.71 5.59 9.39
N ILE A 167 -15.52 6.35 8.31
CA ILE A 167 -14.28 6.34 7.52
C ILE A 167 -13.16 6.96 8.35
N GLU A 168 -12.04 6.23 8.49
CA GLU A 168 -10.78 6.69 9.07
C GLU A 168 -9.76 7.06 8.00
N ILE A 169 -9.75 6.30 6.88
CA ILE A 169 -8.77 6.44 5.81
C ILE A 169 -9.48 6.26 4.47
N ASP A 170 -9.20 7.16 3.50
CA ASP A 170 -9.65 7.06 2.10
C ASP A 170 -8.47 7.35 1.17
N LEU A 171 -7.99 6.33 0.48
CA LEU A 171 -6.82 6.36 -0.37
C LEU A 171 -7.20 5.99 -1.81
N ASN A 172 -6.40 6.42 -2.76
CA ASN A 172 -6.54 6.04 -4.16
C ASN A 172 -5.22 5.52 -4.72
N PHE A 173 -5.30 4.48 -5.53
CA PHE A 173 -4.16 3.82 -6.15
C PHE A 173 -4.37 3.68 -7.66
N LYS A 174 -3.28 3.67 -8.40
CA LYS A 174 -3.23 3.31 -9.81
C LYS A 174 -2.07 2.37 -10.05
N GLU A 175 -2.37 1.15 -10.49
CA GLU A 175 -1.35 0.12 -10.78
C GLU A 175 -0.36 -0.08 -9.62
N GLY A 176 -0.89 -0.18 -8.39
CA GLY A 176 -0.13 -0.36 -7.15
C GLY A 176 0.59 0.88 -6.63
N LYS A 177 0.48 2.02 -7.32
CA LYS A 177 1.13 3.29 -6.92
C LYS A 177 0.12 4.25 -6.31
N ASN A 178 0.57 5.06 -5.34
CA ASN A 178 -0.22 6.14 -4.78
C ASN A 178 -0.68 7.08 -5.91
N HIS A 179 -1.99 7.38 -5.96
CA HIS A 179 -2.55 8.21 -7.02
C HIS A 179 -3.78 8.96 -6.53
N GLY A 180 -3.99 10.20 -7.02
CA GLY A 180 -5.14 11.01 -6.63
C GLY A 180 -5.04 11.55 -5.21
N VAL A 181 -6.17 11.78 -4.59
CA VAL A 181 -6.28 12.37 -3.25
C VAL A 181 -6.32 11.27 -2.21
N TRP A 182 -5.50 11.40 -1.19
CA TRP A 182 -5.49 10.58 0.01
C TRP A 182 -5.99 11.40 1.18
N LYS A 183 -6.92 10.85 1.98
CA LYS A 183 -7.52 11.50 3.13
C LYS A 183 -7.42 10.61 4.37
N TYR A 184 -7.04 11.22 5.46
CA TYR A 184 -7.08 10.65 6.80
C TYR A 184 -8.02 11.49 7.64
N TYR A 185 -8.77 10.88 8.54
CA TYR A 185 -9.79 11.55 9.32
C TYR A 185 -9.50 11.48 10.81
N HIS A 186 -9.81 12.53 11.52
CA HIS A 186 -9.88 12.53 12.98
C HIS A 186 -11.05 11.67 13.48
N TYR A 187 -11.00 11.24 14.73
CA TYR A 187 -12.08 10.46 15.38
C TYR A 187 -13.47 11.13 15.27
N ASN A 188 -13.52 12.47 15.21
CA ASN A 188 -14.76 13.22 15.01
C ASN A 188 -15.24 13.29 13.55
N GLY A 189 -14.48 12.73 12.59
CA GLY A 189 -14.79 12.66 11.15
C GLY A 189 -14.39 13.86 10.31
N LYS A 190 -13.76 14.86 10.92
CA LYS A 190 -13.12 15.92 10.14
C LYS A 190 -11.84 15.40 9.49
N GLU A 191 -11.48 15.97 8.35
CA GLU A 191 -10.25 15.65 7.67
C GLU A 191 -9.04 16.05 8.54
N ALA A 192 -8.15 15.09 8.81
CA ALA A 192 -6.91 15.28 9.56
C ALA A 192 -5.74 15.57 8.63
N THR A 193 -5.72 14.84 7.49
CA THR A 193 -4.67 15.01 6.50
C THR A 193 -5.25 14.82 5.10
N ILE A 194 -4.86 15.70 4.18
CA ILE A 194 -5.14 15.59 2.75
C ILE A 194 -3.80 15.58 2.03
N GLN A 195 -3.60 14.61 1.13
CA GLN A 195 -2.37 14.44 0.37
C GLN A 195 -2.69 14.25 -1.11
N ASN A 196 -1.94 14.87 -2.00
CA ASN A 196 -2.09 14.72 -3.43
C ASN A 196 -0.92 13.93 -4.01
N TRP A 197 -1.25 12.85 -4.73
CA TRP A 197 -0.29 11.92 -5.29
C TRP A 197 -0.50 11.72 -6.79
N ASN A 198 0.58 11.57 -7.53
CA ASN A 198 0.54 11.24 -8.94
C ASN A 198 1.58 10.16 -9.25
N ASN A 199 1.10 8.93 -9.56
CA ASN A 199 1.93 7.76 -9.88
C ASN A 199 3.07 7.51 -8.88
N GLY A 200 2.78 7.57 -7.56
CA GLY A 200 3.72 7.34 -6.48
C GLY A 200 4.53 8.57 -6.05
N LEU A 201 4.39 9.69 -6.74
CA LEU A 201 5.08 10.94 -6.42
C LEU A 201 4.13 11.92 -5.72
N LYS A 202 4.63 12.65 -4.72
CA LYS A 202 3.91 13.80 -4.14
C LYS A 202 3.75 14.86 -5.23
N ASP A 203 2.49 15.27 -5.52
CA ASP A 203 2.21 16.24 -6.58
C ASP A 203 0.95 17.03 -6.24
N GLY A 204 1.12 18.25 -5.75
CA GLY A 204 0.08 19.12 -5.23
C GLY A 204 0.20 19.42 -3.74
N LEU A 205 -0.92 19.74 -3.11
CA LEU A 205 -0.97 20.16 -1.71
C LEU A 205 -1.04 18.98 -0.74
N PHE A 206 -0.33 19.13 0.38
CA PHE A 206 -0.40 18.28 1.56
C PHE A 206 -0.86 19.18 2.72
N LEU A 207 -2.03 18.89 3.27
CA LEU A 207 -2.67 19.67 4.33
C LEU A 207 -2.81 18.83 5.58
N PHE A 208 -2.54 19.44 6.72
CA PHE A 208 -2.67 18.82 8.04
C PHE A 208 -3.50 19.74 8.92
N THR A 209 -4.57 19.22 9.52
CA THR A 209 -5.48 19.99 10.36
C THR A 209 -5.57 19.40 11.77
N ASP A 210 -5.96 20.20 12.72
CA ASP A 210 -6.33 19.72 14.05
C ASP A 210 -7.75 19.10 14.05
N ASP A 211 -8.18 18.59 15.19
CA ASP A 211 -9.51 17.99 15.38
C ASP A 211 -10.67 19.00 15.28
N LYS A 212 -10.38 20.31 15.34
CA LYS A 212 -11.33 21.40 15.11
C LYS A 212 -11.45 21.76 13.63
N GLY A 213 -10.48 21.28 12.80
CA GLY A 213 -10.37 21.56 11.37
C GLY A 213 -9.52 22.80 11.05
N ALA A 214 -8.78 23.34 12.06
CA ALA A 214 -7.85 24.43 11.81
C ALA A 214 -6.59 23.93 11.14
N LEU A 215 -6.10 24.67 10.13
CA LEU A 215 -4.88 24.32 9.41
C LEU A 215 -3.67 24.44 10.31
N MET A 216 -2.97 23.33 10.52
CA MET A 216 -1.73 23.26 11.30
C MET A 216 -0.50 23.31 10.42
N LYS A 217 -0.56 22.64 9.26
CA LYS A 217 0.55 22.57 8.32
C LYS A 217 0.07 22.46 6.88
N LYS A 218 0.77 23.13 5.98
CA LYS A 218 0.61 23.04 4.52
C LYS A 218 1.95 22.82 3.87
N GLU A 219 2.02 21.91 2.93
CA GLU A 219 3.18 21.64 2.10
C GLU A 219 2.74 21.62 0.63
N SER A 220 3.59 22.04 -0.29
CA SER A 220 3.32 22.02 -1.72
C SER A 220 4.45 21.34 -2.47
N TYR A 221 4.09 20.35 -3.30
CA TYR A 221 5.05 19.54 -4.03
C TYR A 221 4.73 19.47 -5.52
N LYS A 222 5.76 19.33 -6.32
CA LYS A 222 5.69 18.97 -7.73
C LYS A 222 6.65 17.84 -8.00
N LYS A 223 6.13 16.63 -8.28
CA LYS A 223 6.91 15.41 -8.52
C LYS A 223 7.97 15.14 -7.44
N ASN A 224 7.56 15.12 -6.16
CA ASN A 224 8.37 14.97 -4.95
C ASN A 224 9.29 16.16 -4.60
N VAL A 225 9.39 17.16 -5.45
CA VAL A 225 10.22 18.36 -5.20
C VAL A 225 9.34 19.40 -4.51
N ALA A 226 9.85 20.05 -3.45
CA ALA A 226 9.17 21.16 -2.80
C ALA A 226 9.01 22.30 -3.82
N ASP A 227 7.76 22.73 -4.07
CA ASP A 227 7.45 23.82 -5.01
C ASP A 227 6.15 24.52 -4.56
N GLY A 228 6.27 25.78 -4.19
CA GLY A 228 5.20 26.58 -3.64
C GLY A 228 5.36 26.84 -2.14
N GLU A 229 4.25 27.08 -1.46
CA GLU A 229 4.20 27.54 -0.09
C GLU A 229 4.15 26.38 0.91
N PHE A 230 4.99 26.46 1.93
CA PHE A 230 5.01 25.64 3.14
C PHE A 230 4.64 26.51 4.32
N ILE A 231 3.65 26.09 5.10
CA ILE A 231 3.15 26.81 6.27
C ILE A 231 3.15 25.85 7.47
N GLU A 232 3.54 26.36 8.60
CA GLU A 232 3.28 25.79 9.93
C GLU A 232 2.60 26.85 10.79
N ASN A 233 1.50 26.48 11.44
CA ASN A 233 0.77 27.36 12.34
C ASN A 233 0.91 26.91 13.80
N TYR A 234 0.76 27.85 14.71
CA TYR A 234 0.55 27.59 16.14
C TYR A 234 -0.85 26.97 16.38
N PRO A 235 -1.10 26.30 17.52
CA PRO A 235 -2.42 25.78 17.86
C PRO A 235 -3.54 26.83 17.91
N ASN A 236 -3.20 28.10 18.08
CA ASN A 236 -4.14 29.22 18.03
C ASN A 236 -4.46 29.72 16.60
N GLY A 237 -3.93 29.02 15.57
CA GLY A 237 -4.11 29.34 14.16
C GLY A 237 -3.20 30.45 13.61
N LYS A 238 -2.38 31.10 14.46
CA LYS A 238 -1.43 32.10 13.99
C LYS A 238 -0.27 31.44 13.23
N LEU A 239 0.24 32.14 12.22
CA LEU A 239 1.41 31.71 11.45
C LEU A 239 2.64 31.62 12.34
N LYS A 240 3.32 30.46 12.33
CA LYS A 240 4.56 30.18 13.02
C LYS A 240 5.77 30.21 12.08
N HIS A 241 5.63 29.55 10.94
CA HIS A 241 6.71 29.40 9.98
C HIS A 241 6.15 29.37 8.56
N GLN A 242 6.73 30.13 7.66
CA GLN A 242 6.41 30.10 6.24
C GLN A 242 7.69 29.99 5.42
N ILE A 243 7.69 29.08 4.46
CA ILE A 243 8.76 28.93 3.48
C ILE A 243 8.13 28.93 2.09
N ILE A 244 8.73 29.64 1.16
CA ILE A 244 8.38 29.58 -0.26
C ILE A 244 9.50 28.88 -1.00
N TYR A 245 9.16 27.74 -1.61
CA TYR A 245 10.06 26.97 -2.47
C TYR A 245 9.77 27.22 -3.95
N LYS A 246 10.81 27.15 -4.75
CA LYS A 246 10.72 27.04 -6.20
C LYS A 246 11.71 25.98 -6.66
N THR A 247 11.19 24.89 -7.23
CA THR A 247 12.01 23.77 -7.72
C THR A 247 13.02 23.24 -6.68
N GLY A 248 12.60 23.12 -5.41
CA GLY A 248 13.41 22.64 -4.29
C GLY A 248 14.28 23.68 -3.61
N GLU A 249 14.42 24.88 -4.17
CA GLU A 249 15.20 25.95 -3.56
C GLU A 249 14.32 26.87 -2.71
N ILE A 250 14.83 27.30 -1.56
CA ILE A 250 14.17 28.31 -0.72
C ILE A 250 14.32 29.69 -1.39
N ILE A 251 13.18 30.30 -1.71
CA ILE A 251 13.12 31.65 -2.25
C ILE A 251 12.88 32.67 -1.14
N ARG A 252 12.02 32.32 -0.18
CA ARG A 252 11.70 33.14 0.98
C ARG A 252 11.42 32.27 2.18
N GLU A 253 11.82 32.73 3.36
CA GLU A 253 11.52 32.10 4.64
C GLU A 253 11.25 33.18 5.69
N GLN A 254 10.25 32.94 6.57
CA GLN A 254 10.03 33.77 7.75
C GLN A 254 9.59 32.90 8.93
N LYS A 255 10.07 33.26 10.13
CA LYS A 255 9.64 32.68 11.40
C LYS A 255 9.06 33.77 12.28
N ILE A 256 7.98 33.42 12.95
CA ILE A 256 7.19 34.36 13.76
C ILE A 256 6.96 33.68 15.11
N ASP A 257 7.16 34.42 16.21
CA ASP A 257 6.87 33.93 17.56
C ASP A 257 5.35 33.94 17.83
N ASP A 258 4.94 33.39 18.95
CA ASP A 258 3.54 33.28 19.37
C ASP A 258 2.88 34.65 19.68
N TYR A 259 3.67 35.71 19.89
CA TYR A 259 3.23 37.08 20.02
C TYR A 259 3.01 37.79 18.69
N GLY A 260 3.47 37.18 17.56
CA GLY A 260 3.36 37.71 16.21
C GLY A 260 4.55 38.54 15.77
N LYS A 261 5.67 38.50 16.51
CA LYS A 261 6.91 39.18 16.15
C LYS A 261 7.72 38.32 15.20
N ILE A 262 8.20 38.89 14.10
CA ILE A 262 9.10 38.23 13.17
C ILE A 262 10.47 38.07 13.85
N THR A 263 10.90 36.79 13.98
CA THR A 263 12.18 36.42 14.60
C THR A 263 13.26 36.07 13.58
N TYR A 264 12.85 35.75 12.36
CA TYR A 264 13.77 35.42 11.28
C TYR A 264 13.14 35.72 9.92
N THR A 265 13.95 36.24 8.98
CA THR A 265 13.58 36.38 7.57
C THR A 265 14.75 36.06 6.65
N PHE A 266 14.45 35.39 5.56
CA PHE A 266 15.34 35.17 4.43
C PHE A 266 14.61 35.52 3.13
N ASP A 267 15.27 36.29 2.24
CA ASP A 267 14.79 36.53 0.89
C ASP A 267 15.98 36.47 -0.07
N LYS A 268 15.94 35.47 -0.97
CA LYS A 268 17.03 35.18 -1.91
C LYS A 268 17.32 36.36 -2.84
N ALA A 269 16.30 37.09 -3.26
CA ALA A 269 16.46 38.21 -4.16
C ALA A 269 17.14 39.42 -3.45
N LEU A 270 16.70 39.68 -2.20
CA LEU A 270 17.31 40.77 -1.40
C LEU A 270 18.75 40.45 -1.02
N ASN A 271 19.05 39.22 -0.63
CA ASN A 271 20.42 38.82 -0.29
C ASN A 271 21.36 38.93 -1.51
N LYS A 272 20.90 38.46 -2.68
CA LYS A 272 21.68 38.59 -3.92
C LYS A 272 21.88 40.07 -4.35
N ALA A 273 20.93 40.93 -4.06
CA ALA A 273 21.06 42.35 -4.32
C ALA A 273 22.11 43.00 -3.38
N LYS A 274 22.06 42.69 -2.07
CA LYS A 274 23.06 43.15 -1.09
C LYS A 274 24.47 42.70 -1.45
N GLU A 275 24.67 41.42 -1.79
CA GLU A 275 25.99 40.92 -2.22
C GLU A 275 26.54 41.65 -3.44
N LYS A 276 25.69 42.06 -4.38
CA LYS A 276 26.10 42.83 -5.56
C LYS A 276 26.49 44.25 -5.17
N GLU A 277 25.74 44.88 -4.27
CA GLU A 277 26.03 46.23 -3.77
C GLU A 277 27.33 46.25 -2.97
N ASP A 278 27.56 45.28 -2.09
CA ASP A 278 28.80 45.15 -1.31
C ASP A 278 30.01 44.91 -2.21
N LYS A 279 29.88 44.04 -3.24
CA LYS A 279 30.94 43.86 -4.24
C LYS A 279 31.23 45.11 -5.06
N LYS A 280 30.23 45.97 -5.29
CA LYS A 280 30.41 47.25 -5.98
C LYS A 280 31.15 48.26 -5.08
N LYS A 281 30.77 48.37 -3.80
CA LYS A 281 31.45 49.23 -2.81
C LYS A 281 32.91 48.83 -2.60
N VAL A 282 33.23 47.53 -2.56
CA VAL A 282 34.63 47.06 -2.46
C VAL A 282 35.44 47.45 -3.69
N LYS A 283 34.87 47.36 -4.90
CA LYS A 283 35.57 47.79 -6.13
C LYS A 283 35.80 49.31 -6.17
N GLU A 284 34.78 50.10 -5.80
CA GLU A 284 34.89 51.55 -5.76
C GLU A 284 35.89 52.02 -4.68
N GLY A 285 35.94 51.34 -3.50
CA GLY A 285 36.93 51.64 -2.45
C GLY A 285 38.36 51.27 -2.83
N THR A 286 38.58 50.24 -3.62
CA THR A 286 39.91 49.87 -4.12
C THR A 286 40.38 50.81 -5.22
N GLU A 287 39.48 51.38 -6.04
CA GLU A 287 39.83 52.40 -7.03
C GLU A 287 40.23 53.74 -6.36
N ASP A 288 39.56 54.15 -5.28
CA ASP A 288 39.89 55.34 -4.50
C ASP A 288 41.24 55.21 -3.77
N ASP A 289 41.55 54.04 -3.21
CA ASP A 289 42.84 53.74 -2.56
C ASP A 289 44.00 53.72 -3.59
N GLU A 290 43.79 53.15 -4.79
CA GLU A 290 44.80 53.19 -5.87
C GLU A 290 45.04 54.62 -6.38
N ILE A 291 44.00 55.46 -6.42
CA ILE A 291 44.14 56.88 -6.82
C ILE A 291 44.88 57.64 -5.72
N GLN A 292 44.64 57.37 -4.44
CA GLN A 292 45.32 58.03 -3.33
C GLN A 292 46.81 57.65 -3.28
N ASP A 293 47.16 56.39 -3.54
CA ASP A 293 48.57 55.98 -3.63
C ASP A 293 49.33 56.66 -4.79
N VAL A 294 48.66 56.81 -5.93
CA VAL A 294 49.25 57.54 -7.09
C VAL A 294 49.47 58.99 -6.79
N ILE A 295 48.60 59.64 -6.03
CA ILE A 295 48.74 61.05 -5.64
C ILE A 295 49.90 61.19 -4.63
N ASP A 296 50.04 60.31 -3.68
CA ASP A 296 51.13 60.34 -2.67
C ASP A 296 52.49 59.97 -3.27
N GLU A 297 52.60 59.14 -4.29
CA GLU A 297 53.85 58.89 -5.02
C GLU A 297 54.30 60.13 -5.84
N LYS A 298 53.34 60.78 -6.50
CA LYS A 298 53.67 62.08 -7.23
C LYS A 298 54.05 63.18 -6.29
N GLY A 299 53.45 63.32 -5.10
CA GLY A 299 53.86 64.28 -4.06
C GLY A 299 55.23 64.01 -3.50
N LYS A 300 55.68 62.76 -3.35
CA LYS A 300 57.04 62.44 -2.90
C LYS A 300 58.13 62.71 -3.96
N LYS A 301 57.85 62.51 -5.26
CA LYS A 301 58.78 62.85 -6.35
C LYS A 301 58.98 64.38 -6.48
N GLY A 302 57.95 65.18 -6.32
CA GLY A 302 58.04 66.69 -6.38
C GLY A 302 58.84 67.28 -5.24
N LYS A 303 58.99 66.67 -4.08
CA LYS A 303 59.80 67.13 -2.94
C LYS A 303 61.29 66.77 -3.05
N LYS A 304 61.67 65.71 -3.79
CA LYS A 304 63.09 65.37 -4.00
C LYS A 304 63.80 66.25 -5.01
N ASP A 305 63.11 66.74 -6.01
CA ASP A 305 63.73 67.67 -7.00
C ASP A 305 63.96 69.11 -6.54
N LYS A 306 63.32 69.53 -5.42
CA LYS A 306 63.58 70.89 -4.82
C LYS A 306 64.75 70.89 -3.84
N LYS A 307 65.36 69.78 -3.46
CA LYS A 307 66.51 69.72 -2.57
C LYS A 307 67.86 69.56 -3.27
N LYS A 308 67.92 69.49 -4.60
CA LYS A 308 69.16 69.37 -5.39
C LYS A 308 69.55 70.65 -6.17
N LYS A 309 68.96 71.79 -5.80
CA LYS A 309 69.31 73.15 -6.40
C LYS A 309 69.65 74.20 -5.36
N LYS A 310 70.26 73.81 -4.24
CA LYS A 310 70.95 74.73 -3.35
C LYS A 310 72.09 73.95 -2.72
N ASP A 311 73.20 73.95 -3.43
CA ASP A 311 74.61 74.00 -3.02
C ASP A 311 75.47 74.23 -4.29
#